data_c96aef4e6d0c69780390b66b0b0b38af
#
_entry.id   c96aef4e6d0c69780390b66b0b0b38af
#
_cell.length_a   1.000
_cell.length_b   1.000
_cell.length_c   1.000
_cell.angle_alpha   90.00
_cell.angle_beta   90.00
_cell.angle_gamma   90.00
#
_symmetry.space_group_name_H-M   'P 1'
#
loop_
_entity.id
_entity.type
_entity.pdbx_description
1 polymer ?
#
loop_
_entity_poly.entity_id
_entity_poly.type
_entity_poly.pdbx_seq_one_letter_code
_entity_poly.pdbx_strand_id
1 'polypeptide(L)'
;MIRTRIKFCGITRATDAQSACALGVDALGFVFTRRSARFVEPATANAIRRDLPPFVSAVALFMDDDPAWIAHVVSIVAPDLVQFHGSEAALDCARVGRPWIKAVAMASHEDVASYAARYAGASGFLLDAHAVGEQGGSGRRFDWSRVPALDRPVILAGGLDAGNVAEAIVRARPYAVDVSSGIESAPGIKDVARMRDFIAAVKG
;
A
#
# COMPACT_ATOMS: atom_id res chain seq x y z
N MET A 1 23.42 3.03 5.04
CA MET A 1 22.03 2.71 5.47
C MET A 1 21.16 2.51 4.23
N ILE A 2 20.29 1.51 4.22
CA ILE A 2 19.30 1.34 3.14
C ILE A 2 18.22 2.41 3.36
N ARG A 3 17.90 3.23 2.35
CA ARG A 3 16.84 4.25 2.46
C ARG A 3 15.46 3.58 2.63
N THR A 4 14.57 4.22 3.37
CA THR A 4 13.16 3.82 3.43
C THR A 4 12.50 4.06 2.06
N ARG A 5 11.77 3.05 1.54
CA ARG A 5 11.03 3.16 0.27
C ARG A 5 9.68 3.83 0.50
N ILE A 6 9.12 4.38 -0.58
CA ILE A 6 7.86 5.14 -0.53
C ILE A 6 6.86 4.54 -1.50
N LYS A 7 5.68 4.19 -1.00
CA LYS A 7 4.51 3.83 -1.82
C LYS A 7 3.41 4.89 -1.66
N PHE A 8 2.85 5.36 -2.77
CA PHE A 8 1.64 6.17 -2.80
C PHE A 8 0.46 5.32 -3.23
N CYS A 9 -0.54 5.17 -2.36
CA CYS A 9 -1.67 4.29 -2.57
C CYS A 9 -2.95 5.05 -2.96
N GLY A 10 -3.81 4.43 -3.77
CA GLY A 10 -5.08 5.01 -4.22
C GLY A 10 -4.90 6.01 -5.36
N ILE A 11 -4.05 5.70 -6.31
CA ILE A 11 -3.89 6.47 -7.55
C ILE A 11 -5.09 6.18 -8.47
N THR A 12 -5.75 7.24 -8.92
CA THR A 12 -6.90 7.18 -9.83
C THR A 12 -6.69 7.98 -11.11
N ARG A 13 -5.69 8.88 -11.16
CA ARG A 13 -5.44 9.80 -12.26
C ARG A 13 -4.01 9.70 -12.78
N ALA A 14 -3.83 9.80 -14.09
CA ALA A 14 -2.50 9.78 -14.73
C ALA A 14 -1.62 10.96 -14.26
N THR A 15 -2.21 12.14 -14.07
CA THR A 15 -1.50 13.34 -13.58
C THR A 15 -0.89 13.13 -12.19
N ASP A 16 -1.60 12.40 -11.30
CA ASP A 16 -1.10 12.10 -9.96
C ASP A 16 0.06 11.09 -10.02
N ALA A 17 -0.07 10.08 -10.88
CA ALA A 17 0.99 9.10 -11.11
C ALA A 17 2.26 9.76 -11.67
N GLN A 18 2.13 10.64 -12.67
CA GLN A 18 3.25 11.38 -13.26
C GLN A 18 3.94 12.25 -12.21
N SER A 19 3.17 13.00 -11.41
CA SER A 19 3.72 13.83 -10.34
C SER A 19 4.45 13.03 -9.29
N ALA A 20 3.89 11.88 -8.87
CA ALA A 20 4.52 10.97 -7.92
C ALA A 20 5.85 10.40 -8.44
N CYS A 21 5.87 9.97 -9.71
CA CYS A 21 7.09 9.47 -10.36
C CYS A 21 8.17 10.56 -10.46
N ALA A 22 7.80 11.78 -10.85
CA ALA A 22 8.73 12.92 -10.92
C ALA A 22 9.34 13.27 -9.55
N LEU A 23 8.62 13.04 -8.46
CA LEU A 23 9.09 13.22 -7.09
C LEU A 23 9.96 12.06 -6.57
N GLY A 24 10.00 10.92 -7.29
CA GLY A 24 10.86 9.78 -6.97
C GLY A 24 10.24 8.77 -6.02
N VAL A 25 8.93 8.49 -6.18
CA VAL A 25 8.24 7.39 -5.50
C VAL A 25 8.75 6.03 -5.99
N ASP A 26 8.71 5.00 -5.15
CA ASP A 26 9.14 3.64 -5.50
C ASP A 26 7.99 2.75 -6.00
N ALA A 27 6.76 3.03 -5.55
CA ALA A 27 5.60 2.23 -5.94
C ALA A 27 4.30 3.06 -5.94
N LEU A 28 3.38 2.68 -6.83
CA LEU A 28 2.04 3.25 -6.92
C LEU A 28 0.99 2.15 -6.70
N GLY A 29 0.04 2.41 -5.80
CA GLY A 29 -1.07 1.51 -5.48
C GLY A 29 -2.35 1.91 -6.22
N PHE A 30 -2.97 0.93 -6.88
CA PHE A 30 -4.25 1.03 -7.55
C PHE A 30 -5.27 0.17 -6.80
N VAL A 31 -6.40 0.75 -6.40
CA VAL A 31 -7.42 0.06 -5.61
C VAL A 31 -8.50 -0.49 -6.52
N PHE A 32 -8.70 -1.81 -6.48
CA PHE A 32 -9.70 -2.51 -7.31
C PHE A 32 -10.91 -3.02 -6.52
N THR A 33 -10.96 -2.74 -5.22
CA THR A 33 -12.13 -3.00 -4.39
C THR A 33 -13.20 -1.94 -4.69
N ARG A 34 -14.31 -2.35 -5.33
CA ARG A 34 -15.36 -1.45 -5.87
C ARG A 34 -16.01 -0.53 -4.85
N ARG A 35 -16.08 -0.94 -3.58
CA ARG A 35 -16.61 -0.13 -2.47
C ARG A 35 -15.69 1.01 -2.02
N SER A 36 -14.46 1.06 -2.50
CA SER A 36 -13.50 2.10 -2.12
C SER A 36 -13.75 3.39 -2.89
N ALA A 37 -13.68 4.53 -2.19
CA ALA A 37 -13.69 5.85 -2.83
C ALA A 37 -12.46 6.10 -3.75
N ARG A 38 -11.45 5.21 -3.68
CA ARG A 38 -10.23 5.23 -4.49
C ARG A 38 -10.22 4.14 -5.55
N PHE A 39 -11.38 3.55 -5.83
CA PHE A 39 -11.53 2.57 -6.90
C PHE A 39 -11.11 3.16 -8.24
N VAL A 40 -10.37 2.37 -9.02
CA VAL A 40 -10.00 2.71 -10.39
C VAL A 40 -10.37 1.54 -11.32
N GLU A 41 -10.88 1.85 -12.49
CA GLU A 41 -11.19 0.84 -13.50
C GLU A 41 -9.90 0.19 -14.02
N PRO A 42 -9.88 -1.14 -14.27
CA PRO A 42 -8.69 -1.85 -14.73
C PRO A 42 -8.07 -1.27 -16.00
N ALA A 43 -8.89 -0.82 -16.95
CA ALA A 43 -8.41 -0.19 -18.18
C ALA A 43 -7.66 1.13 -17.91
N THR A 44 -8.18 1.95 -16.99
CA THR A 44 -7.53 3.21 -16.57
C THR A 44 -6.21 2.92 -15.85
N ALA A 45 -6.22 2.00 -14.90
CA ALA A 45 -5.01 1.61 -14.17
C ALA A 45 -3.94 1.04 -15.11
N ASN A 46 -4.33 0.21 -16.10
CA ASN A 46 -3.43 -0.31 -17.10
C ASN A 46 -2.82 0.79 -17.99
N ALA A 47 -3.62 1.78 -18.41
CA ALA A 47 -3.11 2.92 -19.16
C ALA A 47 -2.04 3.67 -18.34
N ILE A 48 -2.33 3.98 -17.07
CA ILE A 48 -1.37 4.66 -16.18
C ILE A 48 -0.11 3.79 -15.98
N ARG A 49 -0.27 2.48 -15.72
CA ARG A 49 0.85 1.56 -15.50
C ARG A 49 1.81 1.51 -16.68
N ARG A 50 1.31 1.51 -17.91
CA ARG A 50 2.14 1.43 -19.13
C ARG A 50 3.07 2.63 -19.28
N ASP A 51 2.71 3.77 -18.70
CA ASP A 51 3.48 5.01 -18.75
C ASP A 51 4.42 5.18 -17.54
N LEU A 52 4.45 4.20 -16.60
CA LEU A 52 5.36 4.28 -15.46
C LEU A 52 6.82 4.10 -15.92
N PRO A 53 7.73 4.91 -15.38
CA PRO A 53 9.15 4.73 -15.65
C PRO A 53 9.67 3.42 -15.04
N PRO A 54 10.78 2.88 -15.57
CA PRO A 54 11.46 1.74 -14.95
C PRO A 54 11.73 2.00 -13.46
N PHE A 55 11.64 0.92 -12.64
CA PHE A 55 11.86 0.91 -11.20
C PHE A 55 10.76 1.56 -10.36
N VAL A 56 9.64 1.96 -10.94
CA VAL A 56 8.40 2.28 -10.21
C VAL A 56 7.44 1.11 -10.32
N SER A 57 7.14 0.46 -9.20
CA SER A 57 6.28 -0.74 -9.16
C SER A 57 4.79 -0.36 -9.15
N ALA A 58 3.99 -1.07 -9.96
CA ALA A 58 2.53 -1.02 -9.92
C ALA A 58 2.00 -2.07 -8.94
N VAL A 59 1.24 -1.65 -7.93
CA VAL A 59 0.67 -2.52 -6.90
C VAL A 59 -0.85 -2.55 -7.04
N ALA A 60 -1.43 -3.73 -7.28
CA ALA A 60 -2.88 -3.93 -7.31
C ALA A 60 -3.40 -4.29 -5.91
N LEU A 61 -4.31 -3.49 -5.37
CA LEU A 61 -4.90 -3.69 -4.04
C LEU A 61 -6.30 -4.27 -4.16
N PHE A 62 -6.54 -5.34 -3.39
CA PHE A 62 -7.83 -6.01 -3.21
C PHE A 62 -8.16 -6.14 -1.72
N MET A 63 -9.46 -6.20 -1.39
CA MET A 63 -9.95 -6.37 -0.03
C MET A 63 -11.22 -7.22 -0.03
N ASP A 64 -11.07 -8.51 0.19
CA ASP A 64 -12.15 -9.51 0.19
C ASP A 64 -12.95 -9.52 -1.13
N ASP A 65 -12.27 -9.32 -2.24
CA ASP A 65 -12.87 -9.32 -3.58
C ASP A 65 -12.97 -10.75 -4.14
N ASP A 66 -13.91 -10.95 -5.06
CA ASP A 66 -14.13 -12.24 -5.73
C ASP A 66 -12.87 -12.70 -6.50
N PRO A 67 -12.46 -13.98 -6.40
CA PRO A 67 -11.27 -14.49 -7.09
C PRO A 67 -11.31 -14.32 -8.62
N ALA A 68 -12.50 -14.41 -9.25
CA ALA A 68 -12.63 -14.19 -10.68
C ALA A 68 -12.40 -12.71 -11.05
N TRP A 69 -12.85 -11.79 -10.19
CA TRP A 69 -12.54 -10.36 -10.34
C TRP A 69 -11.05 -10.08 -10.18
N ILE A 70 -10.40 -10.66 -9.18
CA ILE A 70 -8.95 -10.52 -8.97
C ILE A 70 -8.19 -11.03 -10.20
N ALA A 71 -8.53 -12.23 -10.70
CA ALA A 71 -7.90 -12.80 -11.89
C ALA A 71 -8.11 -11.93 -13.14
N HIS A 72 -9.32 -11.39 -13.32
CA HIS A 72 -9.64 -10.47 -14.42
C HIS A 72 -8.78 -9.22 -14.37
N VAL A 73 -8.69 -8.55 -13.21
CA VAL A 73 -7.86 -7.35 -13.03
C VAL A 73 -6.38 -7.65 -13.27
N VAL A 74 -5.87 -8.74 -12.70
CA VAL A 74 -4.46 -9.13 -12.86
C VAL A 74 -4.13 -9.41 -14.33
N SER A 75 -5.05 -10.00 -15.09
CA SER A 75 -4.85 -10.25 -16.53
C SER A 75 -4.76 -8.97 -17.36
N ILE A 76 -5.53 -7.94 -17.01
CA ILE A 76 -5.54 -6.65 -17.73
C ILE A 76 -4.39 -5.75 -17.30
N VAL A 77 -4.20 -5.58 -15.98
CA VAL A 77 -3.26 -4.61 -15.42
C VAL A 77 -1.84 -5.16 -15.39
N ALA A 78 -1.67 -6.48 -15.28
CA ALA A 78 -0.39 -7.15 -15.11
C ALA A 78 0.50 -6.47 -14.04
N PRO A 79 0.02 -6.31 -12.78
CA PRO A 79 0.75 -5.58 -11.73
C PRO A 79 2.06 -6.30 -11.37
N ASP A 80 3.03 -5.54 -10.86
CA ASP A 80 4.29 -6.09 -10.38
C ASP A 80 4.13 -6.77 -9.02
N LEU A 81 3.16 -6.31 -8.22
CA LEU A 81 2.87 -6.79 -6.87
C LEU A 81 1.35 -6.72 -6.61
N VAL A 82 0.83 -7.70 -5.87
CA VAL A 82 -0.55 -7.69 -5.38
C VAL A 82 -0.55 -7.42 -3.88
N GLN A 83 -1.46 -6.57 -3.42
CA GLN A 83 -1.69 -6.30 -2.00
C GLN A 83 -3.06 -6.80 -1.59
N PHE A 84 -3.10 -7.76 -0.67
CA PHE A 84 -4.31 -8.26 -0.05
C PHE A 84 -4.56 -7.53 1.28
N HIS A 85 -5.65 -6.77 1.34
CA HIS A 85 -5.92 -5.85 2.45
C HIS A 85 -7.06 -6.33 3.37
N GLY A 86 -7.76 -7.38 3.01
CA GLY A 86 -8.89 -7.97 3.74
C GLY A 86 -8.51 -9.20 4.57
N SER A 87 -9.43 -10.16 4.62
CA SER A 87 -9.32 -11.41 5.37
C SER A 87 -8.99 -12.62 4.47
N GLU A 88 -8.50 -12.37 3.26
CA GLU A 88 -8.22 -13.39 2.26
C GLU A 88 -7.32 -14.50 2.83
N ALA A 89 -7.65 -15.76 2.55
CA ALA A 89 -6.86 -16.90 3.00
C ALA A 89 -5.50 -16.96 2.27
N ALA A 90 -4.48 -17.46 2.95
CA ALA A 90 -3.12 -17.55 2.40
C ALA A 90 -3.05 -18.34 1.08
N LEU A 91 -3.87 -19.40 0.96
CA LEU A 91 -3.98 -20.21 -0.26
C LEU A 91 -4.55 -19.39 -1.43
N ASP A 92 -5.53 -18.55 -1.19
CA ASP A 92 -6.14 -17.72 -2.23
C ASP A 92 -5.17 -16.61 -2.67
N CYS A 93 -4.45 -16.00 -1.72
CA CYS A 93 -3.37 -15.06 -2.03
C CYS A 93 -2.29 -15.70 -2.93
N ALA A 94 -1.88 -16.94 -2.63
CA ALA A 94 -0.85 -17.64 -3.40
C ALA A 94 -1.26 -17.98 -4.84
N ARG A 95 -2.57 -18.14 -5.10
CA ARG A 95 -3.11 -18.46 -6.45
C ARG A 95 -3.04 -17.30 -7.44
N VAL A 96 -2.76 -16.07 -6.99
CA VAL A 96 -2.76 -14.89 -7.87
C VAL A 96 -1.67 -14.91 -8.94
N GLY A 97 -0.67 -15.79 -8.82
CA GLY A 97 0.42 -15.95 -9.81
C GLY A 97 1.36 -14.74 -9.91
N ARG A 98 1.37 -13.88 -8.89
CA ARG A 98 2.25 -12.71 -8.77
C ARG A 98 2.84 -12.66 -7.36
N PRO A 99 3.99 -11.99 -7.16
CA PRO A 99 4.42 -11.61 -5.81
C PRO A 99 3.30 -10.85 -5.09
N TRP A 100 3.14 -11.08 -3.80
CA TRP A 100 2.09 -10.43 -3.03
C TRP A 100 2.51 -10.07 -1.62
N ILE A 101 1.85 -9.05 -1.06
CA ILE A 101 1.98 -8.62 0.33
C ILE A 101 0.63 -8.73 1.03
N LYS A 102 0.66 -8.98 2.35
CA LYS A 102 -0.54 -9.06 3.18
C LYS A 102 -0.61 -7.87 4.13
N ALA A 103 -1.76 -7.20 4.13
CA ALA A 103 -2.04 -6.19 5.14
C ALA A 103 -2.42 -6.85 6.48
N VAL A 104 -1.94 -6.25 7.55
CA VAL A 104 -2.23 -6.62 8.94
C VAL A 104 -2.97 -5.46 9.60
N ALA A 105 -4.19 -5.73 10.06
CA ALA A 105 -5.04 -4.77 10.74
C ALA A 105 -4.58 -4.62 12.20
N MET A 106 -3.74 -3.63 12.49
CA MET A 106 -3.08 -3.44 13.80
C MET A 106 -4.07 -3.17 14.94
N ALA A 107 -5.26 -2.67 14.65
CA ALA A 107 -6.31 -2.49 15.66
C ALA A 107 -6.96 -3.82 16.11
N SER A 108 -6.82 -4.89 15.30
CA SER A 108 -7.48 -6.19 15.55
C SER A 108 -6.51 -7.32 15.91
N HIS A 109 -5.21 -7.12 15.72
CA HIS A 109 -4.20 -8.16 15.97
C HIS A 109 -3.22 -7.71 17.05
N GLU A 110 -3.23 -8.40 18.19
CA GLU A 110 -2.26 -8.20 19.28
C GLU A 110 -0.93 -8.89 18.97
N ASP A 111 -0.99 -10.09 18.38
CA ASP A 111 0.18 -10.88 17.96
C ASP A 111 0.34 -10.87 16.43
N VAL A 112 1.06 -9.87 15.95
CA VAL A 112 1.37 -9.67 14.52
C VAL A 112 2.28 -10.78 13.97
N ALA A 113 3.19 -11.32 14.78
CA ALA A 113 4.12 -12.35 14.34
C ALA A 113 3.39 -13.67 14.06
N SER A 114 2.53 -14.11 14.97
CA SER A 114 1.67 -15.28 14.77
C SER A 114 0.69 -15.11 13.60
N TYR A 115 0.17 -13.89 13.39
CA TYR A 115 -0.64 -13.60 12.21
C TYR A 115 0.19 -13.76 10.92
N ALA A 116 1.38 -13.15 10.85
CA ALA A 116 2.27 -13.19 9.69
C ALA A 116 2.71 -14.62 9.35
N ALA A 117 2.95 -15.47 10.34
CA ALA A 117 3.36 -16.87 10.14
C ALA A 117 2.34 -17.68 9.30
N ARG A 118 1.05 -17.31 9.33
CA ARG A 118 0.01 -17.95 8.50
C ARG A 118 0.15 -17.64 7.00
N TYR A 119 0.91 -16.60 6.66
CA TYR A 119 1.09 -16.09 5.30
C TYR A 119 2.55 -16.22 4.85
N ALA A 120 3.18 -17.37 5.08
CA ALA A 120 4.59 -17.63 4.80
C ALA A 120 5.01 -17.35 3.33
N GLY A 121 4.05 -17.42 2.39
CA GLY A 121 4.27 -17.09 0.97
C GLY A 121 4.27 -15.59 0.66
N ALA A 122 3.96 -14.72 1.62
CA ALA A 122 3.96 -13.28 1.40
C ALA A 122 5.39 -12.76 1.20
N SER A 123 5.55 -11.82 0.25
CA SER A 123 6.82 -11.12 0.02
C SER A 123 7.10 -10.04 1.07
N GLY A 124 6.09 -9.64 1.85
CA GLY A 124 6.17 -8.65 2.91
C GLY A 124 4.82 -8.42 3.58
N PHE A 125 4.82 -7.65 4.67
CA PHE A 125 3.63 -7.31 5.44
C PHE A 125 3.44 -5.81 5.51
N LEU A 126 2.21 -5.35 5.24
CA LEU A 126 1.82 -3.96 5.40
C LEU A 126 1.03 -3.81 6.70
N LEU A 127 1.58 -3.07 7.67
CA LEU A 127 0.95 -2.83 8.97
C LEU A 127 0.13 -1.54 8.90
N ASP A 128 -1.19 -1.66 9.01
CA ASP A 128 -2.12 -0.52 8.91
C ASP A 128 -2.95 -0.37 10.19
N ALA A 129 -3.26 0.86 10.56
CA ALA A 129 -4.00 1.20 11.79
C ALA A 129 -5.48 0.79 11.76
N HIS A 130 -6.04 0.34 10.62
CA HIS A 130 -7.44 -0.06 10.52
C HIS A 130 -7.75 -1.33 11.34
N ALA A 131 -9.04 -1.57 11.61
CA ALA A 131 -9.55 -2.83 12.11
C ALA A 131 -9.97 -3.76 10.96
N VAL A 132 -10.09 -5.07 11.25
CA VAL A 132 -10.58 -6.05 10.26
C VAL A 132 -11.95 -5.62 9.74
N GLY A 133 -12.14 -5.60 8.42
CA GLY A 133 -13.37 -5.17 7.75
C GLY A 133 -13.50 -3.65 7.53
N GLU A 134 -12.64 -2.83 8.15
CA GLU A 134 -12.59 -1.38 7.87
C GLU A 134 -11.73 -1.12 6.63
N GLN A 135 -12.13 -0.13 5.84
CA GLN A 135 -11.32 0.36 4.73
C GLN A 135 -10.14 1.17 5.28
N GLY A 136 -8.94 0.95 4.74
CA GLY A 136 -7.78 1.78 5.04
C GLY A 136 -7.97 3.24 4.60
N GLY A 137 -7.08 4.12 5.06
CA GLY A 137 -7.12 5.54 4.72
C GLY A 137 -8.03 6.38 5.63
N SER A 138 -8.38 5.88 6.81
CA SER A 138 -9.14 6.59 7.85
C SER A 138 -8.36 7.71 8.55
N GLY A 139 -7.04 7.80 8.34
CA GLY A 139 -6.16 8.76 9.04
C GLY A 139 -5.83 8.36 10.48
N ARG A 140 -6.31 7.22 10.97
CA ARG A 140 -5.97 6.71 12.30
C ARG A 140 -4.52 6.25 12.35
N ARG A 141 -3.92 6.33 13.54
CA ARG A 141 -2.55 5.86 13.84
C ARG A 141 -2.61 4.75 14.87
N PHE A 142 -1.60 3.89 14.87
CA PHE A 142 -1.35 2.94 15.95
C PHE A 142 0.02 3.22 16.60
N ASP A 143 0.28 2.61 17.72
CA ASP A 143 1.57 2.73 18.40
C ASP A 143 2.67 2.00 17.62
N TRP A 144 3.56 2.76 17.01
CA TRP A 144 4.65 2.23 16.18
C TRP A 144 5.68 1.40 16.96
N SER A 145 5.74 1.50 18.29
CA SER A 145 6.57 0.62 19.12
C SER A 145 6.10 -0.84 19.10
N ARG A 146 4.86 -1.09 18.66
CA ARG A 146 4.28 -2.42 18.49
C ARG A 146 4.68 -3.12 17.18
N VAL A 147 5.45 -2.48 16.32
CA VAL A 147 5.94 -3.08 15.07
C VAL A 147 6.98 -4.16 15.41
N PRO A 148 6.69 -5.45 15.19
CA PRO A 148 7.62 -6.51 15.52
C PRO A 148 8.73 -6.64 14.46
N ALA A 149 9.82 -7.28 14.82
CA ALA A 149 10.75 -7.80 13.84
C ALA A 149 10.10 -9.01 13.14
N LEU A 150 10.04 -8.98 11.82
CA LEU A 150 9.57 -10.07 10.99
C LEU A 150 10.67 -10.51 10.02
N ASP A 151 10.65 -11.79 9.62
CA ASP A 151 11.60 -12.34 8.61
C ASP A 151 11.37 -11.78 7.20
N ARG A 152 10.29 -11.02 7.01
CA ARG A 152 9.91 -10.39 5.75
C ARG A 152 9.87 -8.87 5.89
N PRO A 153 10.07 -8.12 4.79
CA PRO A 153 9.96 -6.67 4.79
C PRO A 153 8.65 -6.16 5.39
N VAL A 154 8.75 -5.15 6.25
CA VAL A 154 7.60 -4.46 6.85
C VAL A 154 7.38 -3.14 6.13
N ILE A 155 6.16 -2.93 5.65
CA ILE A 155 5.66 -1.68 5.11
C ILE A 155 4.77 -1.03 6.17
N LEU A 156 5.08 0.19 6.58
CA LEU A 156 4.30 0.92 7.58
C LEU A 156 3.24 1.77 6.88
N ALA A 157 1.98 1.63 7.31
CA ALA A 157 0.83 2.38 6.82
C ALA A 157 -0.04 2.88 7.98
N GLY A 158 -1.16 3.53 7.65
CA GLY A 158 -2.15 4.00 8.62
C GLY A 158 -1.82 5.39 9.19
N GLY A 159 -2.57 6.40 8.72
CA GLY A 159 -2.52 7.77 9.24
C GLY A 159 -1.19 8.48 9.07
N LEU A 160 -0.35 8.05 8.13
CA LEU A 160 0.91 8.73 7.82
C LEU A 160 0.66 10.01 7.02
N ASP A 161 1.43 11.04 7.36
CA ASP A 161 1.50 12.34 6.68
C ASP A 161 2.92 12.94 6.82
N ALA A 162 3.17 14.09 6.18
CA ALA A 162 4.47 14.75 6.25
C ALA A 162 4.88 15.17 7.68
N GLY A 163 3.90 15.39 8.57
CA GLY A 163 4.17 15.82 9.95
C GLY A 163 4.58 14.68 10.89
N ASN A 164 4.40 13.42 10.49
CA ASN A 164 4.62 12.29 11.39
C ASN A 164 5.50 11.17 10.82
N VAL A 165 5.69 11.11 9.50
CA VAL A 165 6.38 9.98 8.87
C VAL A 165 7.84 9.86 9.30
N ALA A 166 8.54 10.97 9.54
CA ALA A 166 9.93 10.95 10.02
C ALA A 166 10.03 10.24 11.39
N GLU A 167 9.16 10.60 12.34
CA GLU A 167 9.07 9.93 13.65
C GLU A 167 8.73 8.45 13.51
N ALA A 168 7.76 8.12 12.65
CA ALA A 168 7.36 6.74 12.38
C ALA A 168 8.53 5.88 11.87
N ILE A 169 9.34 6.44 10.97
CA ILE A 169 10.54 5.76 10.42
C ILE A 169 11.59 5.52 11.51
N VAL A 170 11.84 6.52 12.36
CA VAL A 170 12.82 6.37 13.46
C VAL A 170 12.39 5.29 14.44
N ARG A 171 11.10 5.24 14.79
CA ARG A 171 10.56 4.28 15.77
C ARG A 171 10.45 2.87 15.22
N ALA A 172 9.83 2.70 14.03
CA ALA A 172 9.52 1.39 13.48
C ALA A 172 10.63 0.83 12.57
N ARG A 173 11.52 1.67 12.04
CA ARG A 173 12.58 1.30 11.07
C ARG A 173 12.05 0.41 9.94
N PRO A 174 10.96 0.81 9.27
CA PRO A 174 10.31 -0.02 8.27
C PRO A 174 11.16 -0.10 6.99
N TYR A 175 10.94 -1.14 6.20
CA TYR A 175 11.49 -1.27 4.84
C TYR A 175 10.91 -0.22 3.90
N ALA A 176 9.61 0.10 4.06
CA ALA A 176 8.89 1.09 3.27
C ALA A 176 7.80 1.76 4.11
N VAL A 177 7.35 2.93 3.65
CA VAL A 177 6.15 3.61 4.13
C VAL A 177 5.11 3.67 3.02
N ASP A 178 3.83 3.51 3.37
CA ASP A 178 2.69 3.60 2.48
C ASP A 178 1.73 4.70 2.93
N VAL A 179 1.40 5.61 2.04
CA VAL A 179 0.49 6.73 2.34
C VAL A 179 -0.60 6.85 1.28
N SER A 180 -1.82 7.14 1.73
CA SER A 180 -2.95 7.41 0.85
C SER A 180 -3.59 8.76 1.16
N SER A 181 -4.40 8.86 2.23
CA SER A 181 -5.14 10.08 2.59
C SER A 181 -4.24 11.25 2.99
N GLY A 182 -3.07 10.99 3.59
CA GLY A 182 -2.14 12.04 4.03
C GLY A 182 -1.56 12.91 2.92
N ILE A 183 -1.71 12.46 1.67
CA ILE A 183 -1.26 13.19 0.47
C ILE A 183 -2.41 13.56 -0.48
N GLU A 184 -3.67 13.56 0.01
CA GLU A 184 -4.86 13.84 -0.79
C GLU A 184 -5.45 15.21 -0.48
N SER A 185 -6.00 15.87 -1.51
CA SER A 185 -6.90 17.01 -1.37
C SER A 185 -8.36 16.59 -1.20
N ALA A 186 -8.74 15.44 -1.80
CA ALA A 186 -10.00 14.73 -1.65
C ALA A 186 -9.78 13.24 -1.92
N PRO A 187 -10.67 12.32 -1.46
CA PRO A 187 -10.51 10.89 -1.69
C PRO A 187 -10.24 10.55 -3.16
N GLY A 188 -9.12 9.90 -3.44
CA GLY A 188 -8.66 9.54 -4.79
C GLY A 188 -8.04 10.68 -5.60
N ILE A 189 -7.90 11.89 -5.03
CA ILE A 189 -7.27 13.05 -5.68
C ILE A 189 -6.03 13.45 -4.88
N LYS A 190 -4.84 13.22 -5.44
CA LYS A 190 -3.59 13.56 -4.78
C LYS A 190 -3.26 15.05 -4.91
N ASP A 191 -2.59 15.57 -3.88
CA ASP A 191 -2.07 16.94 -3.83
C ASP A 191 -0.55 16.92 -4.01
N VAL A 192 -0.05 17.59 -5.04
CA VAL A 192 1.38 17.59 -5.41
C VAL A 192 2.26 18.19 -4.31
N ALA A 193 1.77 19.23 -3.62
CA ALA A 193 2.51 19.85 -2.51
C ALA A 193 2.64 18.88 -1.35
N ARG A 194 1.55 18.23 -0.95
CA ARG A 194 1.56 17.20 0.11
C ARG A 194 2.41 15.98 -0.26
N MET A 195 2.40 15.54 -1.52
CA MET A 195 3.29 14.47 -1.99
C MET A 195 4.76 14.87 -1.83
N ARG A 196 5.11 16.10 -2.22
CA ARG A 196 6.48 16.64 -2.09
C ARG A 196 6.91 16.72 -0.63
N ASP A 197 6.06 17.28 0.23
CA ASP A 197 6.34 17.43 1.66
C ASP A 197 6.52 16.06 2.35
N PHE A 198 5.69 15.08 1.98
CA PHE A 198 5.83 13.71 2.49
C PHE A 198 7.18 13.09 2.10
N ILE A 199 7.55 13.18 0.82
CA ILE A 199 8.84 12.64 0.34
C ILE A 199 10.02 13.36 1.01
N ALA A 200 9.95 14.68 1.19
CA ALA A 200 10.97 15.44 1.90
C ALA A 200 11.12 14.94 3.35
N ALA A 201 10.01 14.75 4.05
CA ALA A 201 10.00 14.24 5.44
C ALA A 201 10.54 12.79 5.56
N VAL A 202 10.38 11.95 4.53
CA VAL A 202 10.96 10.59 4.51
C VAL A 202 12.48 10.61 4.28
N LYS A 203 12.97 11.57 3.50
CA LYS A 203 14.39 11.66 3.15
C LYS A 203 15.26 12.34 4.23
N GLY A 204 14.67 13.10 5.13
CA GLY A 204 15.33 13.82 6.24
C GLY A 204 15.96 15.09 5.74
#